data_5a908e1ef314f125fd83c7b9636cf580
#
_entry.id   5a908e1ef314f125fd83c7b9636cf580
#
_cell.length_a   1.000
_cell.length_b   1.000
_cell.length_c   1.000
_cell.angle_alpha   90.00
_cell.angle_beta   90.00
_cell.angle_gamma   90.00
#
_symmetry.space_group_name_H-M   'P 1'
#
loop_
_entity.id
_entity.type
_entity.pdbx_description
1 polymer ?
#
loop_
_entity_poly.entity_id
_entity_poly.type
_entity_poly.pdbx_seq_one_letter_code
_entity_poly.pdbx_strand_id
1 'polypeptide(L)'
;MLATREMLYIAFGLIVVGFLGFVWNVVNLQGIRHRGRQRATPLGRRDADRKNMSLHDRRLVKQAEKLLRQGHIQAGAQILESLGLARDAINALEKTGHITEAANVLIRMQRPGRAGVVYARHNMWDKALQCFKMADMPVEAAKCAHELGD
;
A
#
# COMPACT_ATOMS: atom_id res chain seq x y z
N MET A 1 -56.45 0.87 25.89
CA MET A 1 -55.98 0.20 24.65
C MET A 1 -54.94 0.99 23.85
N LEU A 2 -54.59 2.24 24.19
CA LEU A 2 -53.56 3.03 23.51
C LEU A 2 -52.12 2.68 23.98
N ALA A 3 -51.91 2.34 25.23
CA ALA A 3 -50.60 2.05 25.80
C ALA A 3 -49.86 0.84 25.20
N THR A 4 -50.60 -0.13 24.68
CA THR A 4 -50.02 -1.36 24.07
C THR A 4 -49.42 -1.11 22.67
N ARG A 5 -49.94 -0.15 21.92
CA ARG A 5 -49.41 0.21 20.61
C ARG A 5 -48.10 0.98 20.71
N GLU A 6 -48.01 1.92 21.64
CA GLU A 6 -46.80 2.71 21.88
C GLU A 6 -45.64 1.82 22.34
N MET A 7 -45.91 0.86 23.24
CA MET A 7 -44.91 -0.11 23.70
C MET A 7 -44.41 -1.02 22.56
N LEU A 8 -45.27 -1.33 21.59
CA LEU A 8 -44.89 -2.16 20.43
C LEU A 8 -43.91 -1.41 19.50
N TYR A 9 -44.15 -0.11 19.28
CA TYR A 9 -43.26 0.75 18.45
C TYR A 9 -41.88 0.96 19.08
N ILE A 10 -41.83 1.14 20.41
CA ILE A 10 -40.58 1.26 21.16
C ILE A 10 -39.78 -0.04 21.08
N ALA A 11 -40.42 -1.20 21.28
CA ALA A 11 -39.80 -2.52 21.18
C ALA A 11 -39.25 -2.75 19.75
N PHE A 12 -40.02 -2.40 18.72
CA PHE A 12 -39.62 -2.55 17.31
C PHE A 12 -38.46 -1.64 16.96
N GLY A 13 -38.45 -0.37 17.45
CA GLY A 13 -37.38 0.57 17.28
C GLY A 13 -36.05 0.09 17.90
N LEU A 14 -36.10 -0.49 19.10
CA LEU A 14 -34.92 -1.05 19.76
C LEU A 14 -34.33 -2.26 19.01
N ILE A 15 -35.20 -3.13 18.45
CA ILE A 15 -34.75 -4.27 17.63
C ILE A 15 -34.09 -3.82 16.36
N VAL A 16 -34.64 -2.80 15.67
CA VAL A 16 -34.07 -2.27 14.42
C VAL A 16 -32.70 -1.62 14.67
N VAL A 17 -32.58 -0.82 15.74
CA VAL A 17 -31.30 -0.19 16.11
C VAL A 17 -30.26 -1.24 16.53
N GLY A 18 -30.65 -2.25 17.28
CA GLY A 18 -29.79 -3.38 17.63
C GLY A 18 -29.31 -4.17 16.42
N PHE A 19 -30.21 -4.42 15.46
CA PHE A 19 -29.89 -5.14 14.23
C PHE A 19 -28.94 -4.32 13.32
N LEU A 20 -29.18 -3.01 13.17
CA LEU A 20 -28.27 -2.11 12.42
C LEU A 20 -26.89 -2.03 13.07
N GLY A 21 -26.81 -1.96 14.40
CA GLY A 21 -25.55 -1.99 15.15
C GLY A 21 -24.82 -3.33 14.97
N PHE A 22 -25.54 -4.43 14.97
CA PHE A 22 -24.97 -5.77 14.73
C PHE A 22 -24.43 -5.91 13.30
N VAL A 23 -25.22 -5.50 12.30
CA VAL A 23 -24.79 -5.52 10.88
C VAL A 23 -23.58 -4.62 10.67
N TRP A 24 -23.56 -3.41 11.25
CA TRP A 24 -22.41 -2.51 11.19
C TRP A 24 -21.16 -3.14 11.82
N ASN A 25 -21.31 -3.81 12.97
CA ASN A 25 -20.19 -4.48 13.64
C ASN A 25 -19.68 -5.68 12.81
N VAL A 26 -20.57 -6.48 12.23
CA VAL A 26 -20.18 -7.62 11.37
C VAL A 26 -19.47 -7.13 10.09
N VAL A 27 -19.98 -6.07 9.44
CA VAL A 27 -19.37 -5.48 8.25
C VAL A 27 -17.99 -4.89 8.58
N ASN A 28 -17.88 -4.21 9.74
CA ASN A 28 -16.61 -3.64 10.18
C ASN A 28 -15.58 -4.72 10.57
N LEU A 29 -16.01 -5.80 11.21
CA LEU A 29 -15.17 -6.97 11.52
C LEU A 29 -14.73 -7.71 10.25
N GLN A 30 -15.58 -7.80 9.22
CA GLN A 30 -15.19 -8.37 7.93
C GLN A 30 -14.20 -7.47 7.21
N GLY A 31 -14.37 -6.14 7.26
CA GLY A 31 -13.41 -5.17 6.73
C GLY A 31 -12.02 -5.29 7.38
N ILE A 32 -11.95 -5.57 8.67
CA ILE A 32 -10.70 -5.80 9.41
C ILE A 32 -10.08 -7.15 9.04
N ARG A 33 -10.88 -8.21 8.87
CA ARG A 33 -10.39 -9.54 8.45
C ARG A 33 -9.84 -9.55 7.03
N HIS A 34 -10.40 -8.77 6.11
CA HIS A 34 -9.85 -8.63 4.75
C HIS A 34 -8.55 -7.81 4.70
N ARG A 35 -8.33 -6.85 5.63
CA ARG A 35 -7.05 -6.12 5.74
C ARG A 35 -5.90 -6.98 6.27
N GLY A 36 -6.18 -8.02 7.08
CA GLY A 36 -5.14 -8.85 7.70
C GLY A 36 -4.59 -9.97 6.83
N ARG A 37 -5.13 -10.22 5.63
CA ARG A 37 -4.75 -11.40 4.82
C ARG A 37 -4.33 -11.10 3.39
N GLN A 38 -4.04 -9.85 3.05
CA GLN A 38 -3.16 -9.61 1.94
C GLN A 38 -1.75 -10.00 2.41
N ARG A 39 -1.43 -11.28 2.21
CA ARG A 39 -0.04 -11.76 2.30
C ARG A 39 0.78 -10.79 1.48
N ALA A 40 1.59 -9.98 2.16
CA ALA A 40 2.54 -9.10 1.50
C ALA A 40 3.28 -9.96 0.49
N THR A 41 2.97 -9.77 -0.80
CA THR A 41 3.70 -10.45 -1.87
C THR A 41 5.17 -10.16 -1.62
N PRO A 42 6.03 -11.18 -1.51
CA PRO A 42 7.43 -10.93 -1.23
C PRO A 42 7.95 -9.98 -2.30
N LEU A 43 8.64 -8.92 -1.87
CA LEU A 43 9.28 -7.97 -2.78
C LEU A 43 10.30 -8.72 -3.62
N GLY A 44 9.97 -8.89 -4.87
CA GLY A 44 10.83 -9.52 -5.86
C GLY A 44 10.73 -11.04 -5.86
N ARG A 45 10.09 -11.55 -6.85
CA ARG A 45 10.50 -12.81 -7.43
C ARG A 45 11.98 -12.67 -7.72
N ARG A 46 12.78 -13.57 -7.21
CA ARG A 46 14.23 -13.62 -7.45
C ARG A 46 14.49 -13.85 -8.96
N ASP A 47 15.72 -13.65 -9.42
CA ASP A 47 16.14 -13.88 -10.83
C ASP A 47 15.74 -15.28 -11.38
N ALA A 48 15.51 -16.26 -10.50
CA ALA A 48 14.93 -17.55 -10.83
C ALA A 48 13.53 -17.45 -11.50
N ASP A 49 12.76 -16.44 -11.14
CA ASP A 49 11.41 -16.24 -11.71
C ASP A 49 11.46 -15.63 -13.11
N ARG A 50 12.52 -14.87 -13.47
CA ARG A 50 12.73 -14.39 -14.84
C ARG A 50 12.94 -15.53 -15.84
N LYS A 51 13.53 -16.67 -15.41
CA LYS A 51 13.71 -17.85 -16.27
C LYS A 51 12.38 -18.54 -16.61
N ASN A 52 11.41 -18.47 -15.68
CA ASN A 52 10.10 -19.12 -15.82
C ASN A 52 9.01 -18.20 -16.38
N MET A 53 9.37 -16.97 -16.79
CA MET A 53 8.42 -16.03 -17.38
C MET A 53 7.97 -16.50 -18.76
N SER A 54 6.69 -16.23 -19.09
CA SER A 54 6.15 -16.47 -20.44
C SER A 54 6.91 -15.65 -21.49
N LEU A 55 6.87 -16.08 -22.75
CA LEU A 55 7.46 -15.31 -23.86
C LEU A 55 6.83 -13.92 -23.99
N HIS A 56 5.54 -13.79 -23.67
CA HIS A 56 4.83 -12.53 -23.65
C HIS A 56 5.39 -11.59 -22.57
N ASP A 57 5.52 -12.07 -21.33
CA ASP A 57 6.05 -11.27 -20.22
C ASP A 57 7.49 -10.83 -20.46
N ARG A 58 8.32 -11.70 -21.05
CA ARG A 58 9.69 -11.32 -21.44
C ARG A 58 9.72 -10.19 -22.47
N ARG A 59 8.76 -10.15 -23.40
CA ARG A 59 8.62 -9.03 -24.36
C ARG A 59 8.23 -7.75 -23.63
N LEU A 60 7.27 -7.82 -22.68
CA LEU A 60 6.87 -6.68 -21.87
C LEU A 60 8.01 -6.14 -21.00
N VAL A 61 8.84 -7.00 -20.40
CA VAL A 61 10.05 -6.57 -19.67
C VAL A 61 11.00 -5.79 -20.59
N LYS A 62 11.28 -6.32 -21.79
CA LYS A 62 12.13 -5.61 -22.78
C LYS A 62 11.53 -4.26 -23.20
N GLN A 63 10.20 -4.21 -23.36
CA GLN A 63 9.49 -2.96 -23.65
C GLN A 63 9.61 -1.98 -22.50
N ALA A 64 9.44 -2.42 -21.26
CA ALA A 64 9.63 -1.58 -20.07
C ALA A 64 11.06 -1.03 -19.99
N GLU A 65 12.08 -1.89 -20.19
CA GLU A 65 13.48 -1.46 -20.21
C GLU A 65 13.76 -0.44 -21.31
N LYS A 66 13.15 -0.60 -22.49
CA LYS A 66 13.26 0.37 -23.59
C LYS A 66 12.66 1.72 -23.20
N LEU A 67 11.44 1.72 -22.62
CA LEU A 67 10.78 2.94 -22.15
C LEU A 67 11.60 3.66 -21.07
N LEU A 68 12.17 2.91 -20.11
CA LEU A 68 13.05 3.47 -19.09
C LEU A 68 14.29 4.16 -19.69
N ARG A 69 14.92 3.56 -20.72
CA ARG A 69 16.04 4.18 -21.42
C ARG A 69 15.64 5.42 -22.24
N GLN A 70 14.41 5.47 -22.72
CA GLN A 70 13.86 6.60 -23.49
C GLN A 70 13.37 7.76 -22.58
N GLY A 71 13.47 7.61 -21.26
CA GLY A 71 12.99 8.61 -20.31
C GLY A 71 11.49 8.51 -19.96
N HIS A 72 10.78 7.53 -20.51
CA HIS A 72 9.38 7.24 -20.15
C HIS A 72 9.30 6.41 -18.87
N ILE A 73 9.82 6.99 -17.76
CA ILE A 73 10.11 6.28 -16.51
C ILE A 73 8.85 5.69 -15.87
N GLN A 74 7.78 6.48 -15.78
CA GLN A 74 6.52 6.02 -15.16
C GLN A 74 5.89 4.87 -15.93
N ALA A 75 5.84 4.96 -17.25
CA ALA A 75 5.27 3.89 -18.11
C ALA A 75 6.08 2.59 -17.99
N GLY A 76 7.42 2.69 -18.02
CA GLY A 76 8.30 1.53 -17.82
C GLY A 76 8.12 0.89 -16.44
N ALA A 77 8.04 1.70 -15.39
CA ALA A 77 7.84 1.23 -14.02
C ALA A 77 6.47 0.54 -13.85
N GLN A 78 5.40 1.10 -14.42
CA GLN A 78 4.06 0.51 -14.38
C GLN A 78 4.00 -0.88 -15.03
N ILE A 79 4.67 -1.07 -16.18
CA ILE A 79 4.75 -2.38 -16.82
C ILE A 79 5.48 -3.38 -15.90
N LEU A 80 6.61 -3.00 -15.30
CA LEU A 80 7.33 -3.86 -14.37
C LEU A 80 6.49 -4.20 -13.14
N GLU A 81 5.75 -3.22 -12.60
CA GLU A 81 4.85 -3.43 -11.46
C GLU A 81 3.72 -4.40 -11.80
N SER A 82 3.10 -4.28 -12.99
CA SER A 82 2.04 -5.19 -13.44
C SER A 82 2.49 -6.63 -13.61
N LEU A 83 3.76 -6.83 -13.95
CA LEU A 83 4.41 -8.15 -14.04
C LEU A 83 4.86 -8.70 -12.67
N GLY A 84 4.60 -7.96 -11.57
CA GLY A 84 5.06 -8.33 -10.23
C GLY A 84 6.55 -8.09 -9.98
N LEU A 85 7.25 -7.39 -10.89
CA LEU A 85 8.67 -7.02 -10.80
C LEU A 85 8.84 -5.67 -10.10
N ALA A 86 8.10 -5.46 -9.00
CA ALA A 86 8.08 -4.18 -8.28
C ALA A 86 9.45 -3.74 -7.77
N ARG A 87 10.35 -4.67 -7.41
CA ARG A 87 11.73 -4.34 -7.03
C ARG A 87 12.49 -3.69 -8.19
N ASP A 88 12.34 -4.22 -9.40
CA ASP A 88 13.00 -3.71 -10.58
C ASP A 88 12.44 -2.33 -10.95
N ALA A 89 11.10 -2.15 -10.81
CA ALA A 89 10.46 -0.85 -10.96
C ALA A 89 11.01 0.19 -9.96
N ILE A 90 11.07 -0.16 -8.67
CA ILE A 90 11.61 0.71 -7.62
C ILE A 90 13.06 1.07 -7.91
N ASN A 91 13.91 0.09 -8.20
CA ASN A 91 15.32 0.32 -8.51
C ASN A 91 15.50 1.22 -9.75
N ALA A 92 14.68 1.06 -10.78
CA ALA A 92 14.71 1.89 -11.97
C ALA A 92 14.32 3.34 -11.64
N LEU A 93 13.26 3.53 -10.86
CA LEU A 93 12.78 4.85 -10.42
C LEU A 93 13.82 5.55 -9.51
N GLU A 94 14.43 4.85 -8.55
CA GLU A 94 15.47 5.41 -7.68
C GLU A 94 16.71 5.85 -8.50
N LYS A 95 17.16 5.01 -9.42
CA LYS A 95 18.33 5.32 -10.28
C LYS A 95 18.12 6.52 -11.19
N THR A 96 16.89 6.81 -11.56
CA THR A 96 16.52 7.94 -12.42
C THR A 96 16.09 9.17 -11.63
N GLY A 97 16.17 9.13 -10.28
CA GLY A 97 15.84 10.27 -9.41
C GLY A 97 14.33 10.43 -9.14
N HIS A 98 13.50 9.49 -9.59
CA HIS A 98 12.05 9.50 -9.35
C HIS A 98 11.69 8.87 -7.99
N ILE A 99 12.19 9.49 -6.91
CA ILE A 99 12.14 8.95 -5.55
C ILE A 99 10.71 8.86 -5.04
N THR A 100 9.88 9.87 -5.33
CA THR A 100 8.48 9.90 -4.89
C THR A 100 7.68 8.78 -5.53
N GLU A 101 7.90 8.51 -6.82
CA GLU A 101 7.25 7.42 -7.55
C GLU A 101 7.70 6.05 -7.02
N ALA A 102 8.99 5.89 -6.73
CA ALA A 102 9.53 4.67 -6.12
C ALA A 102 8.87 4.38 -4.75
N ALA A 103 8.75 5.39 -3.91
CA ALA A 103 8.07 5.28 -2.63
C ALA A 103 6.57 4.99 -2.78
N ASN A 104 5.90 5.61 -3.76
CA ASN A 104 4.49 5.35 -4.05
C ASN A 104 4.23 3.89 -4.47
N VAL A 105 5.14 3.26 -5.23
CA VAL A 105 5.06 1.81 -5.52
C VAL A 105 5.04 1.02 -4.22
N LEU A 106 5.90 1.34 -3.25
CA LEU A 106 5.96 0.66 -1.96
C LEU A 106 4.71 0.90 -1.11
N ILE A 107 4.15 2.11 -1.13
CA ILE A 107 2.91 2.43 -0.42
C ILE A 107 1.74 1.63 -1.00
N ARG A 108 1.60 1.55 -2.34
CA ARG A 108 0.58 0.71 -2.99
C ARG A 108 0.73 -0.76 -2.62
N MET A 109 1.96 -1.22 -2.41
CA MET A 109 2.24 -2.57 -1.92
C MET A 109 1.99 -2.77 -0.42
N GLN A 110 1.41 -1.79 0.28
CA GLN A 110 1.18 -1.82 1.74
C GLN A 110 2.48 -1.95 2.55
N ARG A 111 3.55 -1.29 2.10
CA ARG A 111 4.87 -1.31 2.75
C ARG A 111 5.38 0.10 3.06
N PRO A 112 4.62 0.91 3.83
CA PRO A 112 4.97 2.31 4.10
C PRO A 112 6.32 2.45 4.81
N GLY A 113 6.70 1.54 5.70
CA GLY A 113 8.01 1.58 6.36
C GLY A 113 9.19 1.51 5.38
N ARG A 114 9.07 0.73 4.30
CA ARG A 114 10.08 0.70 3.24
C ARG A 114 10.09 1.97 2.39
N ALA A 115 8.91 2.56 2.14
CA ALA A 115 8.82 3.87 1.48
C ALA A 115 9.52 4.94 2.33
N GLY A 116 9.35 4.91 3.66
CA GLY A 116 10.07 5.77 4.58
C GLY A 116 11.59 5.62 4.47
N VAL A 117 12.10 4.39 4.37
CA VAL A 117 13.54 4.14 4.16
C VAL A 117 14.02 4.71 2.83
N VAL A 118 13.23 4.60 1.75
CA VAL A 118 13.58 5.20 0.45
C VAL A 118 13.66 6.72 0.58
N TYR A 119 12.67 7.38 1.19
CA TYR A 119 12.70 8.81 1.40
C TYR A 119 13.87 9.27 2.30
N ALA A 120 14.12 8.57 3.42
CA ALA A 120 15.21 8.89 4.35
C ALA A 120 16.58 8.81 3.67
N ARG A 121 16.81 7.81 2.81
CA ARG A 121 18.06 7.66 2.04
C ARG A 121 18.33 8.86 1.12
N HIS A 122 17.28 9.54 0.69
CA HIS A 122 17.34 10.72 -0.17
C HIS A 122 17.10 12.03 0.59
N ASN A 123 17.26 12.04 1.91
CA ASN A 123 17.12 13.20 2.81
C ASN A 123 15.75 13.89 2.74
N MET A 124 14.71 13.15 2.32
CA MET A 124 13.33 13.65 2.28
C MET A 124 12.64 13.33 3.62
N TRP A 125 13.14 13.93 4.71
CA TRP A 125 12.81 13.58 6.09
C TRP A 125 11.33 13.76 6.43
N ASP A 126 10.68 14.81 5.93
CA ASP A 126 9.23 15.04 6.13
C ASP A 126 8.39 13.86 5.62
N LYS A 127 8.68 13.40 4.39
CA LYS A 127 7.95 12.28 3.78
C LYS A 127 8.32 10.96 4.43
N ALA A 128 9.58 10.80 4.84
CA ALA A 128 10.03 9.63 5.58
C ALA A 128 9.31 9.52 6.92
N LEU A 129 9.21 10.62 7.68
CA LEU A 129 8.49 10.70 8.95
C LEU A 129 7.03 10.28 8.80
N GLN A 130 6.33 10.80 7.79
CA GLN A 130 4.94 10.41 7.51
C GLN A 130 4.82 8.90 7.22
N CYS A 131 5.72 8.35 6.39
CA CYS A 131 5.72 6.93 6.07
C CYS A 131 6.01 6.05 7.28
N PHE A 132 6.95 6.44 8.16
CA PHE A 132 7.23 5.70 9.38
C PHE A 132 6.10 5.77 10.40
N LYS A 133 5.41 6.92 10.52
CA LYS A 133 4.17 7.03 11.32
C LYS A 133 3.07 6.10 10.78
N MET A 134 2.88 6.03 9.46
CA MET A 134 1.92 5.10 8.83
C MET A 134 2.28 3.62 9.04
N ALA A 135 3.57 3.32 9.22
CA ALA A 135 4.10 1.98 9.42
C ALA A 135 4.16 1.56 10.90
N ASP A 136 3.77 2.44 11.81
CA ASP A 136 3.93 2.25 13.26
C ASP A 136 5.38 1.94 13.67
N MET A 137 6.33 2.73 13.13
CA MET A 137 7.76 2.63 13.37
C MET A 137 8.26 3.88 14.14
N PRO A 138 8.04 3.95 15.47
CA PRO A 138 8.28 5.17 16.25
C PRO A 138 9.76 5.54 16.35
N VAL A 139 10.65 4.57 16.37
CA VAL A 139 12.11 4.82 16.47
C VAL A 139 12.62 5.52 15.20
N GLU A 140 12.24 5.03 14.04
CA GLU A 140 12.61 5.61 12.75
C GLU A 140 11.94 6.97 12.55
N ALA A 141 10.70 7.13 13.00
CA ALA A 141 10.00 8.42 12.99
C ALA A 141 10.71 9.46 13.86
N ALA A 142 11.14 9.07 15.07
CA ALA A 142 11.91 9.97 15.97
C ALA A 142 13.25 10.39 15.36
N LYS A 143 13.94 9.49 14.65
CA LYS A 143 15.18 9.84 13.93
C LYS A 143 14.91 10.89 12.84
N CYS A 144 13.82 10.73 12.08
CA CYS A 144 13.47 11.71 11.06
C CYS A 144 13.09 13.07 11.67
N ALA A 145 12.37 13.09 12.79
CA ALA A 145 12.04 14.33 13.51
C ALA A 145 13.31 15.05 13.98
N HIS A 146 14.26 14.31 14.55
CA HIS A 146 15.56 14.87 14.95
C HIS A 146 16.34 15.48 13.77
N GLU A 147 16.32 14.83 12.57
CA GLU A 147 16.96 15.38 11.36
C GLU A 147 16.25 16.64 10.83
N LEU A 148 14.96 16.82 11.15
CA LEU A 148 14.19 18.03 10.84
C LEU A 148 14.42 19.16 11.81
N GLY A 149 15.06 18.90 12.96
CA GLY A 149 15.33 19.90 14.00
C GLY A 149 14.25 20.03 15.06
N ASP A 150 13.39 19.02 15.20
CA ASP A 150 12.35 18.90 16.23
C ASP A 150 12.85 18.15 17.48
#